data_bbeb6e2e977e603280637e2bd5682a1c
#
_entry.id   bbeb6e2e977e603280637e2bd5682a1c
#
_cell.length_a   1.000
_cell.length_b   1.000
_cell.length_c   1.000
_cell.angle_alpha   90.00
_cell.angle_beta   90.00
_cell.angle_gamma   90.00
#
_symmetry.space_group_name_H-M   'P 1'
#
loop_
_entity.id
_entity.type
_entity.pdbx_description
1 polymer ?
#
loop_
_entity_poly.entity_id
_entity_poly.type
_entity_poly.pdbx_seq_one_letter_code
_entity_poly.pdbx_strand_id
1 'polypeptide(L)'
;MAENSYCKRRQVGALVVKDKMIISDGYNGTPSGFENVCEDNNVTKPYVLHAEANAITKLARSSNNSEGSTLYVTASPCIECAKLIIQSGIKRVVYAEKYRLDDGIKLMQRAGIKVEYLNPDEKSASEED
;
A
#
# COMPACT_ATOMS: atom_id res chain seq x y z
N MET A 1 -7.10 -9.09 -5.99
CA MET A 1 -6.59 -8.74 -4.66
C MET A 1 -7.40 -7.63 -4.01
N ALA A 2 -7.59 -6.54 -4.70
CA ALA A 2 -8.38 -5.45 -4.14
C ALA A 2 -9.84 -5.81 -3.89
N GLU A 3 -10.36 -6.79 -4.61
CA GLU A 3 -11.75 -7.20 -4.41
C GLU A 3 -12.01 -7.82 -3.05
N ASN A 4 -10.96 -8.20 -2.33
CA ASN A 4 -11.12 -8.76 -1.00
C ASN A 4 -11.21 -7.68 0.08
N SER A 5 -11.14 -6.41 -0.32
CA SER A 5 -11.26 -5.31 0.64
C SER A 5 -12.69 -5.22 1.16
N TYR A 6 -12.85 -4.90 2.42
CA TYR A 6 -14.15 -4.71 3.03
C TYR A 6 -14.69 -3.30 2.83
N CYS A 7 -13.89 -2.39 2.31
CA CYS A 7 -14.32 -1.00 2.11
C CYS A 7 -15.03 -0.86 0.76
N LYS A 8 -16.22 -0.29 0.77
CA LYS A 8 -17.05 -0.23 -0.42
C LYS A 8 -16.73 0.92 -1.35
N ARG A 9 -16.30 2.06 -0.82
CA ARG A 9 -16.09 3.24 -1.65
C ARG A 9 -14.84 3.11 -2.52
N ARG A 10 -13.77 2.56 -1.99
CA ARG A 10 -12.55 2.38 -2.74
C ARG A 10 -11.82 1.16 -2.19
N GLN A 11 -11.66 0.19 -3.04
CA GLN A 11 -11.01 -1.04 -2.65
C GLN A 11 -9.55 -0.99 -3.09
N VAL A 12 -8.63 -1.07 -2.14
CA VAL A 12 -7.20 -0.97 -2.38
C VAL A 12 -6.53 -2.20 -1.79
N GLY A 13 -5.60 -2.74 -2.53
CA GLY A 13 -4.79 -3.85 -2.05
C GLY A 13 -3.31 -3.51 -2.14
N ALA A 14 -2.51 -4.12 -1.28
CA ALA A 14 -1.07 -3.90 -1.24
C ALA A 14 -0.35 -5.21 -0.95
N LEU A 15 0.83 -5.38 -1.57
CA LEU A 15 1.70 -6.52 -1.33
C LEU A 15 3.10 -6.02 -1.01
N VAL A 16 3.73 -6.60 -0.01
CA VAL A 16 5.14 -6.32 0.29
C VAL A 16 5.95 -7.53 -0.15
N VAL A 17 6.91 -7.30 -1.05
CA VAL A 17 7.71 -8.37 -1.65
C VAL A 17 9.18 -8.16 -1.32
N LYS A 18 9.84 -9.20 -0.87
CA LYS A 18 11.26 -9.16 -0.56
C LYS A 18 11.89 -10.47 -1.00
N ASP A 19 13.01 -10.37 -1.73
CA ASP A 19 13.71 -11.54 -2.25
C ASP A 19 12.77 -12.44 -3.06
N LYS A 20 11.93 -11.80 -3.87
CA LYS A 20 10.97 -12.46 -4.76
C LYS A 20 9.88 -13.24 -4.01
N MET A 21 9.70 -12.98 -2.73
CA MET A 21 8.65 -13.62 -1.94
C MET A 21 7.71 -12.59 -1.36
N ILE A 22 6.42 -12.88 -1.38
CA ILE A 22 5.44 -12.02 -0.74
C ILE A 22 5.55 -12.25 0.77
N ILE A 23 5.92 -11.21 1.50
CA ILE A 23 6.08 -11.32 2.95
C ILE A 23 4.94 -10.67 3.72
N SER A 24 4.08 -9.89 3.06
CA SER A 24 2.88 -9.35 3.68
C SER A 24 1.92 -8.88 2.62
N ASP A 25 0.66 -8.77 3.00
CA ASP A 25 -0.37 -8.17 2.14
C ASP A 25 -1.31 -7.37 3.02
N GLY A 26 -2.09 -6.51 2.39
CA GLY A 26 -3.07 -5.72 3.10
C GLY A 26 -4.16 -5.22 2.18
N TYR A 27 -5.31 -4.98 2.77
CA TYR A 27 -6.43 -4.34 2.10
C TYR A 27 -6.88 -3.20 3.00
N ASN A 28 -7.50 -2.18 2.43
CA ASN A 28 -8.06 -1.14 3.28
C ASN A 28 -9.24 -1.73 4.07
N GLY A 29 -9.28 -1.43 5.35
CA GLY A 29 -10.30 -2.00 6.21
C GLY A 29 -10.17 -1.53 7.64
N THR A 30 -11.02 -2.06 8.51
CA THR A 30 -10.99 -1.70 9.93
C THR A 30 -9.91 -2.52 10.67
N PRO A 31 -9.47 -2.03 11.84
CA PRO A 31 -8.49 -2.79 12.62
C PRO A 31 -9.04 -4.13 13.06
N SER A 32 -8.15 -5.05 13.44
CA SER A 32 -8.53 -6.37 13.91
C SER A 32 -9.48 -6.27 15.08
N GLY A 33 -10.57 -7.02 15.03
CA GLY A 33 -11.55 -7.03 16.09
C GLY A 33 -12.65 -6.00 15.95
N PHE A 34 -12.57 -5.12 14.96
CA PHE A 34 -13.63 -4.16 14.71
C PHE A 34 -14.58 -4.70 13.64
N GLU A 35 -15.76 -4.09 13.52
CA GLU A 35 -16.69 -4.46 12.47
C GLU A 35 -16.10 -4.13 11.09
N ASN A 36 -16.41 -4.97 10.09
CA ASN A 36 -15.88 -4.78 8.75
C ASN A 36 -16.74 -3.82 7.94
N VAL A 37 -16.97 -2.62 8.49
CA VAL A 37 -17.74 -1.57 7.81
C VAL A 37 -16.89 -0.31 7.85
N CYS A 38 -16.44 0.10 6.67
CA CYS A 38 -15.50 1.23 6.57
C CYS A 38 -16.18 2.58 6.54
N GLU A 39 -17.43 2.64 6.06
CA GLU A 39 -18.12 3.92 5.89
C GLU A 39 -19.31 4.04 6.81
N ASP A 40 -19.62 5.28 7.18
CA ASP A 40 -20.79 5.64 7.95
C ASP A 40 -21.42 6.81 7.22
N ASN A 41 -22.63 6.62 6.68
CA ASN A 41 -23.30 7.65 5.86
C ASN A 41 -22.41 8.13 4.73
N ASN A 42 -21.76 7.17 4.03
CA ASN A 42 -20.88 7.46 2.90
C ASN A 42 -19.60 8.22 3.26
N VAL A 43 -19.25 8.27 4.53
CA VAL A 43 -18.00 8.87 4.98
C VAL A 43 -17.15 7.77 5.58
N THR A 44 -15.88 7.69 5.17
CA THR A 44 -14.95 6.69 5.69
C THR A 44 -14.73 6.92 7.19
N LYS A 45 -14.86 5.86 7.97
CA LYS A 45 -14.67 5.96 9.40
C LYS A 45 -13.21 6.30 9.72
N PRO A 46 -12.96 7.11 10.75
CA PRO A 46 -11.60 7.59 11.01
C PRO A 46 -10.60 6.51 11.42
N TYR A 47 -11.06 5.35 11.87
CA TYR A 47 -10.14 4.28 12.27
C TYR A 47 -9.89 3.24 11.16
N VAL A 48 -10.34 3.52 9.95
CA VAL A 48 -10.08 2.61 8.83
C VAL A 48 -8.61 2.70 8.45
N LEU A 49 -7.97 1.54 8.28
CA LEU A 49 -6.58 1.46 7.87
C LEU A 49 -6.49 1.41 6.35
N HIS A 50 -5.54 2.14 5.80
CA HIS A 50 -5.23 2.01 4.38
C HIS A 50 -4.50 0.69 4.14
N ALA A 51 -4.56 0.19 2.91
CA ALA A 51 -3.97 -1.10 2.57
C ALA A 51 -2.48 -1.15 2.88
N GLU A 52 -1.76 -0.09 2.59
CA GLU A 52 -0.33 -0.02 2.85
C GLU A 52 -0.03 -0.10 4.33
N ALA A 53 -0.77 0.67 5.12
CA ALA A 53 -0.59 0.66 6.57
C ALA A 53 -0.90 -0.72 7.14
N ASN A 54 -1.93 -1.37 6.61
CA ASN A 54 -2.31 -2.70 7.06
C ASN A 54 -1.20 -3.71 6.74
N ALA A 55 -0.65 -3.67 5.54
CA ALA A 55 0.42 -4.59 5.15
C ALA A 55 1.68 -4.37 6.01
N ILE A 56 2.04 -3.12 6.25
CA ILE A 56 3.23 -2.79 7.03
C ILE A 56 3.07 -3.19 8.50
N THR A 57 1.91 -2.90 9.09
CA THR A 57 1.71 -3.22 10.50
C THR A 57 1.62 -4.72 10.75
N LYS A 58 1.14 -5.48 9.76
CA LYS A 58 1.17 -6.94 9.87
C LYS A 58 2.60 -7.46 9.96
N LEU A 59 3.52 -6.84 9.24
CA LEU A 59 4.92 -7.23 9.34
C LEU A 59 5.49 -6.97 10.73
N ALA A 60 5.01 -5.95 11.42
CA ALA A 60 5.46 -5.65 12.76
C ALA A 60 5.11 -6.76 13.76
N ARG A 61 4.14 -7.60 13.43
CA ARG A 61 3.73 -8.72 14.28
C ARG A 61 4.34 -10.04 13.80
N SER A 62 5.18 -10.02 12.79
CA SER A 62 5.76 -11.23 12.22
C SER A 62 7.27 -11.23 12.47
N SER A 63 7.92 -12.30 12.02
CA SER A 63 9.38 -12.38 12.10
C SER A 63 10.06 -11.75 10.90
N ASN A 64 9.31 -11.28 9.92
CA ASN A 64 9.87 -10.60 8.75
C ASN A 64 9.93 -9.10 8.97
N ASN A 65 10.74 -8.42 8.15
CA ASN A 65 10.75 -6.97 8.16
C ASN A 65 10.79 -6.46 6.73
N SER A 66 10.42 -5.20 6.56
CA SER A 66 10.26 -4.62 5.22
C SER A 66 11.51 -3.93 4.69
N GLU A 67 12.62 -3.97 5.43
CA GLU A 67 13.84 -3.30 4.98
C GLU A 67 14.27 -3.78 3.61
N GLY A 68 14.41 -2.86 2.65
CA GLY A 68 14.85 -3.18 1.31
C GLY A 68 13.80 -3.83 0.43
N SER A 69 12.55 -3.89 0.87
CA SER A 69 11.49 -4.56 0.12
C SER A 69 10.85 -3.65 -0.92
N THR A 70 9.98 -4.22 -1.73
CA THR A 70 9.16 -3.50 -2.72
C THR A 70 7.70 -3.59 -2.30
N LEU A 71 7.00 -2.47 -2.38
CA LEU A 71 5.57 -2.43 -2.12
C LEU A 71 4.83 -2.30 -3.45
N TYR A 72 3.95 -3.25 -3.72
CA TYR A 72 3.03 -3.15 -4.86
C TYR A 72 1.68 -2.76 -4.32
N VAL A 73 1.08 -1.72 -4.88
CA VAL A 73 -0.20 -1.23 -4.37
C VAL A 73 -1.09 -0.83 -5.55
N THR A 74 -2.39 -1.03 -5.43
CA THR A 74 -3.31 -0.76 -6.54
C THR A 74 -3.48 0.74 -6.78
N ALA A 75 -3.33 1.57 -5.75
CA ALA A 75 -3.42 3.02 -5.90
C ALA A 75 -2.22 3.68 -5.23
N SER A 76 -1.74 4.79 -5.78
CA SER A 76 -0.56 5.47 -5.24
C SER A 76 -0.82 5.87 -3.78
N PRO A 77 0.18 5.75 -2.90
CA PRO A 77 0.01 6.06 -1.49
C PRO A 77 -0.24 7.53 -1.23
N CYS A 78 -1.09 7.82 -0.25
CA CYS A 78 -1.27 9.18 0.23
C CYS A 78 -0.07 9.58 1.08
N ILE A 79 -0.01 10.85 1.48
CA ILE A 79 1.14 11.33 2.23
C ILE A 79 1.29 10.63 3.59
N GLU A 80 0.16 10.28 4.23
CA GLU A 80 0.24 9.57 5.51
C GLU A 80 0.86 8.19 5.35
N CYS A 81 0.46 7.45 4.33
CA CYS A 81 1.05 6.14 4.07
C CYS A 81 2.49 6.26 3.57
N ALA A 82 2.80 7.32 2.82
CA ALA A 82 4.17 7.55 2.38
C ALA A 82 5.13 7.65 3.55
N LYS A 83 4.73 8.31 4.62
CA LYS A 83 5.55 8.40 5.82
C LYS A 83 5.85 7.03 6.40
N LEU A 84 4.85 6.18 6.48
CA LEU A 84 5.03 4.82 6.99
C LEU A 84 5.93 3.99 6.08
N ILE A 85 5.77 4.14 4.79
CA ILE A 85 6.58 3.44 3.80
C ILE A 85 8.06 3.81 3.96
N ILE A 86 8.32 5.11 4.08
CA ILE A 86 9.68 5.59 4.26
C ILE A 86 10.30 5.02 5.53
N GLN A 87 9.54 5.09 6.62
CA GLN A 87 10.06 4.69 7.92
C GLN A 87 10.25 3.18 8.02
N SER A 88 9.53 2.41 7.22
CA SER A 88 9.62 0.95 7.25
C SER A 88 10.77 0.38 6.42
N GLY A 89 11.52 1.23 5.72
CA GLY A 89 12.67 0.76 4.95
C GLY A 89 12.34 0.21 3.58
N ILE A 90 11.12 0.37 3.10
CA ILE A 90 10.75 -0.03 1.74
C ILE A 90 11.54 0.84 0.76
N LYS A 91 12.17 0.22 -0.24
CA LYS A 91 13.02 0.96 -1.18
C LYS A 91 12.37 1.22 -2.53
N ARG A 92 11.28 0.55 -2.84
CA ARG A 92 10.63 0.67 -4.15
C ARG A 92 9.13 0.54 -3.99
N VAL A 93 8.37 1.38 -4.70
CA VAL A 93 6.92 1.34 -4.67
C VAL A 93 6.43 1.31 -6.11
N VAL A 94 5.55 0.35 -6.42
CA VAL A 94 4.94 0.23 -7.74
C VAL A 94 3.43 0.36 -7.56
N TYR A 95 2.81 1.31 -8.25
CA TYR A 95 1.37 1.51 -8.14
C TYR A 95 0.71 1.41 -9.50
N ALA A 96 -0.53 0.95 -9.52
CA ALA A 96 -1.27 0.72 -10.75
C ALA A 96 -2.20 1.87 -11.13
N GLU A 97 -2.64 2.66 -10.15
CA GLU A 97 -3.58 3.74 -10.37
C GLU A 97 -3.12 4.97 -9.63
N LYS A 98 -3.01 6.09 -10.29
CA LYS A 98 -2.53 7.30 -9.63
C LYS A 98 -3.65 7.95 -8.83
N TYR A 99 -3.40 8.16 -7.55
CA TYR A 99 -4.30 8.90 -6.70
C TYR A 99 -4.28 10.38 -7.12
N ARG A 100 -5.37 11.09 -6.85
CA ARG A 100 -5.53 12.47 -7.27
C ARG A 100 -4.43 13.41 -6.79
N LEU A 101 -3.94 13.21 -5.56
CA LEU A 101 -2.85 14.00 -5.00
C LEU A 101 -1.54 13.24 -5.15
N ASP A 102 -0.48 13.96 -5.47
CA ASP A 102 0.82 13.33 -5.68
C ASP A 102 1.84 13.69 -4.61
N ASP A 103 1.41 14.32 -3.51
CA ASP A 103 2.33 14.72 -2.44
C ASP A 103 2.97 13.50 -1.77
N GLY A 104 2.28 12.37 -1.68
CA GLY A 104 2.88 11.14 -1.16
C GLY A 104 4.00 10.64 -2.06
N ILE A 105 3.77 10.65 -3.38
CA ILE A 105 4.78 10.23 -4.34
C ILE A 105 6.02 11.12 -4.21
N LYS A 106 5.82 12.42 -4.15
CA LYS A 106 6.92 13.36 -4.06
C LYS A 106 7.73 13.18 -2.77
N LEU A 107 7.05 12.92 -1.68
CA LEU A 107 7.72 12.70 -0.41
C LEU A 107 8.58 11.43 -0.46
N MET A 108 8.05 10.35 -1.03
CA MET A 108 8.80 9.11 -1.16
C MET A 108 10.02 9.28 -2.06
N GLN A 109 9.87 10.01 -3.17
CA GLN A 109 10.98 10.27 -4.06
C GLN A 109 12.07 11.11 -3.38
N ARG A 110 11.65 12.07 -2.58
CA ARG A 110 12.57 12.89 -1.82
C ARG A 110 13.38 12.06 -0.81
N ALA A 111 12.78 10.99 -0.31
CA ALA A 111 13.44 10.08 0.60
C ALA A 111 14.32 9.04 -0.11
N GLY A 112 14.38 9.07 -1.44
CA GLY A 112 15.22 8.15 -2.19
C GLY A 112 14.53 6.86 -2.59
N ILE A 113 13.21 6.76 -2.40
CA ILE A 113 12.47 5.57 -2.81
C ILE A 113 12.17 5.64 -4.30
N LYS A 114 12.36 4.53 -5.00
CA LYS A 114 12.03 4.45 -6.42
C LYS A 114 10.53 4.21 -6.54
N VAL A 115 9.83 5.16 -7.16
CA VAL A 115 8.37 5.08 -7.32
C VAL A 115 8.07 4.89 -8.79
N GLU A 116 7.32 3.83 -9.13
CA GLU A 116 7.03 3.46 -10.51
C GLU A 116 5.54 3.30 -10.72
N TYR A 117 5.07 3.78 -11.87
CA TYR A 117 3.69 3.59 -12.28
C TYR A 117 3.62 2.37 -13.19
N LEU A 118 2.76 1.41 -12.85
CA LEU A 118 2.58 0.23 -13.65
C LEU A 118 1.37 0.41 -14.52
N ASN A 119 1.58 0.66 -15.82
CA ASN A 119 0.49 0.79 -16.75
C ASN A 119 0.15 -0.61 -17.27
N PRO A 120 -1.08 -1.11 -17.05
CA PRO A 120 -1.42 -2.46 -17.50
C PRO A 120 -1.27 -2.67 -19.01
N ASP A 121 -1.30 -1.59 -19.79
CA ASP A 121 -1.12 -1.69 -21.23
C ASP A 121 0.33 -1.66 -21.66
N GLU A 122 1.25 -1.47 -20.74
CA GLU A 122 2.67 -1.45 -21.04
C GLU A 122 3.33 -2.50 -20.23
N LYS A 123 3.44 -3.70 -20.73
CA LYS A 123 3.90 -4.75 -19.92
C LYS A 123 5.36 -4.84 -19.70
N SER A 124 6.14 -4.28 -20.57
CA SER A 124 7.56 -4.54 -20.56
C SER A 124 8.26 -4.02 -19.34
N ALA A 125 7.75 -3.00 -18.72
CA ALA A 125 8.44 -2.41 -17.61
C ALA A 125 8.23 -3.17 -16.32
N SER A 126 7.30 -4.07 -16.28
CA SER A 126 6.92 -4.65 -15.03
C SER A 126 7.74 -5.84 -14.61
N GLU A 127 8.65 -6.27 -15.47
CA GLU A 127 9.31 -7.46 -15.17
C GLU A 127 10.54 -7.37 -14.45
N GLU A 128 10.96 -6.22 -14.08
CA GLU A 128 12.19 -6.06 -13.48
C GLU A 128 12.15 -6.22 -12.04
N ASP A 129 11.78 -7.06 -11.47
CA ASP A 129 11.81 -7.14 -10.05
C ASP A 129 12.95 -7.92 -9.50
#